data_153842bb690662d6c96d85df57731e8e
#
_entry.id   153842bb690662d6c96d85df57731e8e
#
_cell.length_a   1.000
_cell.length_b   1.000
_cell.length_c   1.000
_cell.angle_alpha   90.00
_cell.angle_beta   90.00
_cell.angle_gamma   90.00
#
_symmetry.space_group_name_H-M   'P 1'
#
loop_
_entity.id
_entity.type
_entity.pdbx_description
1 polymer ?
#
loop_
_entity_poly.entity_id
_entity_poly.type
_entity_poly.pdbx_seq_one_letter_code
_entity_poly.pdbx_strand_id
1 'polypeptide(L)'
;MEVFLTSTVTVTLAEIGDKTQLLSLLLAARFHNKIALIIGILAATIINHALSAWLGDWLSGNFTTHYMPLIVNISFIVVGFWLLIPDKDEEVTQKYDHFGAFLVAFVLFFIAEIGDKTQIATILLGAQYQSVFWVTLGTTAGMLIANIPIIYAGNALLQKIPLSKIRVIAASVFVLLGIYGLIAL
;
A
#
# COMPACT_ATOMS: atom_id res chain seq x y z
N MET A 1 17.28 2.18 -8.82
CA MET A 1 16.85 0.77 -8.77
C MET A 1 16.50 0.33 -7.35
N GLU A 2 17.36 0.60 -6.37
CA GLU A 2 17.15 0.23 -4.96
C GLU A 2 15.83 0.76 -4.41
N VAL A 3 15.57 2.07 -4.51
CA VAL A 3 14.33 2.72 -4.03
C VAL A 3 13.08 2.05 -4.60
N PHE A 4 13.06 1.80 -5.92
CA PHE A 4 11.95 1.12 -6.59
C PHE A 4 11.73 -0.28 -6.02
N LEU A 5 12.79 -1.10 -5.92
CA LEU A 5 12.67 -2.48 -5.44
C LEU A 5 12.25 -2.53 -3.97
N THR A 6 12.87 -1.71 -3.11
CA THR A 6 12.50 -1.65 -1.69
C THR A 6 11.05 -1.23 -1.51
N SER A 7 10.61 -0.18 -2.21
CA SER A 7 9.23 0.29 -2.15
C SER A 7 8.25 -0.77 -2.67
N THR A 8 8.59 -1.47 -3.76
CA THR A 8 7.75 -2.53 -4.32
C THR A 8 7.59 -3.68 -3.34
N VAL A 9 8.70 -4.21 -2.82
CA VAL A 9 8.66 -5.35 -1.87
C VAL A 9 7.92 -4.97 -0.59
N THR A 10 8.23 -3.81 -0.04
CA THR A 10 7.63 -3.32 1.21
C THR A 10 6.11 -3.21 1.09
N VAL A 11 5.61 -2.56 0.03
CA VAL A 11 4.17 -2.38 -0.18
C VAL A 11 3.51 -3.69 -0.60
N THR A 12 4.13 -4.51 -1.45
CA THR A 12 3.57 -5.84 -1.79
C THR A 12 3.30 -6.66 -0.54
N LEU A 13 4.26 -6.72 0.38
CA LEU A 13 4.12 -7.49 1.62
C LEU A 13 3.08 -6.88 2.57
N ALA A 14 2.99 -5.55 2.65
CA ALA A 14 2.00 -4.87 3.47
C ALA A 14 0.57 -5.11 2.97
N GLU A 15 0.38 -5.16 1.64
CA GLU A 15 -0.91 -5.32 0.98
C GLU A 15 -1.47 -6.75 1.03
N ILE A 16 -0.60 -7.78 1.14
CA ILE A 16 -1.09 -9.16 1.15
C ILE A 16 -1.90 -9.43 2.42
N GLY A 17 -3.19 -9.64 2.25
CA GLY A 17 -4.16 -9.89 3.33
C GLY A 17 -4.73 -8.61 3.92
N ASP A 18 -4.58 -7.49 3.23
CA ASP A 18 -5.18 -6.22 3.60
C ASP A 18 -6.62 -6.07 3.05
N LYS A 19 -7.35 -5.06 3.53
CA LYS A 19 -8.73 -4.74 3.12
C LYS A 19 -8.88 -4.50 1.62
N THR A 20 -7.87 -3.95 0.96
CA THR A 20 -7.85 -3.68 -0.48
C THR A 20 -7.86 -4.94 -1.32
N GLN A 21 -7.25 -6.04 -0.85
CA GLN A 21 -7.38 -7.36 -1.51
C GLN A 21 -8.81 -7.90 -1.44
N LEU A 22 -9.48 -7.75 -0.30
CA LEU A 22 -10.90 -8.13 -0.19
C LEU A 22 -11.79 -7.25 -1.07
N LEU A 23 -11.52 -5.96 -1.12
CA LEU A 23 -12.19 -5.03 -2.03
C LEU A 23 -12.00 -5.44 -3.50
N SER A 24 -10.76 -5.78 -3.90
CA SER A 24 -10.43 -6.30 -5.23
C SER A 24 -11.24 -7.55 -5.57
N LEU A 25 -11.34 -8.48 -4.62
CA LEU A 25 -12.12 -9.71 -4.78
C LEU A 25 -13.61 -9.43 -4.98
N LEU A 26 -14.18 -8.57 -4.13
CA LEU A 26 -15.59 -8.19 -4.20
C LEU A 26 -15.95 -7.51 -5.53
N LEU A 27 -15.09 -6.58 -5.98
CA LEU A 27 -15.27 -5.89 -7.25
C LEU A 27 -15.12 -6.85 -8.45
N ALA A 28 -14.14 -7.77 -8.39
CA ALA A 28 -13.95 -8.77 -9.44
C ALA A 28 -15.10 -9.76 -9.54
N ALA A 29 -15.82 -10.03 -8.45
CA ALA A 29 -17.04 -10.84 -8.46
C ALA A 29 -18.25 -10.09 -9.05
N ARG A 30 -18.30 -8.76 -8.92
CA ARG A 30 -19.41 -7.91 -9.41
C ARG A 30 -19.24 -7.50 -10.87
N PHE A 31 -18.04 -7.17 -11.29
CA PHE A 31 -17.74 -6.60 -12.60
C PHE A 31 -16.99 -7.59 -13.49
N HIS A 32 -17.55 -7.85 -14.68
CA HIS A 32 -16.91 -8.73 -15.67
C HIS A 32 -15.70 -8.09 -16.34
N ASN A 33 -15.67 -6.75 -16.45
CA ASN A 33 -14.56 -6.02 -17.08
C ASN A 33 -13.40 -5.84 -16.11
N LYS A 34 -12.56 -6.88 -15.99
CA LYS A 34 -11.39 -6.89 -15.10
C LYS A 34 -10.33 -5.85 -15.48
N ILE A 35 -10.20 -5.53 -16.77
CA ILE A 35 -9.26 -4.51 -17.24
C ILE A 35 -9.67 -3.13 -16.73
N ALA A 36 -10.96 -2.79 -16.82
CA ALA A 36 -11.46 -1.53 -16.29
C ALA A 36 -11.28 -1.42 -14.77
N LEU A 37 -11.45 -2.52 -14.02
CA LEU A 37 -11.14 -2.58 -12.59
C LEU A 37 -9.66 -2.27 -12.33
N ILE A 38 -8.75 -2.96 -13.03
CA ILE A 38 -7.31 -2.79 -12.85
C ILE A 38 -6.88 -1.36 -13.18
N ILE A 39 -7.42 -0.75 -14.24
CA ILE A 39 -7.10 0.64 -14.60
C ILE A 39 -7.65 1.61 -13.54
N GLY A 40 -8.83 1.35 -12.98
CA GLY A 40 -9.39 2.14 -11.87
C GLY A 40 -8.54 2.08 -10.62
N ILE A 41 -8.12 0.87 -10.22
CA ILE A 41 -7.20 0.64 -9.10
C ILE A 41 -5.87 1.35 -9.37
N LEU A 42 -5.26 1.16 -10.53
CA LEU A 42 -4.00 1.80 -10.92
C LEU A 42 -4.08 3.32 -10.82
N ALA A 43 -5.16 3.93 -11.36
CA ALA A 43 -5.33 5.39 -11.32
C ALA A 43 -5.48 5.92 -9.88
N ALA A 44 -6.29 5.24 -9.04
CA ALA A 44 -6.45 5.59 -7.63
C ALA A 44 -5.13 5.49 -6.87
N THR A 45 -4.42 4.38 -7.06
CA THR A 45 -3.14 4.10 -6.39
C THR A 45 -2.06 5.10 -6.80
N ILE A 46 -1.91 5.42 -8.09
CA ILE A 46 -0.93 6.41 -8.54
C ILE A 46 -1.16 7.75 -7.85
N ILE A 47 -2.40 8.22 -7.78
CA ILE A 47 -2.71 9.51 -7.16
C ILE A 47 -2.43 9.48 -5.65
N ASN A 48 -2.92 8.46 -4.93
CA ASN A 48 -2.70 8.33 -3.50
C ASN A 48 -1.20 8.21 -3.15
N HIS A 49 -0.49 7.34 -3.88
CA HIS A 49 0.93 7.10 -3.61
C HIS A 49 1.81 8.27 -4.02
N ALA A 50 1.49 8.96 -5.11
CA ALA A 50 2.20 10.18 -5.51
C ALA A 50 2.03 11.29 -4.47
N LEU A 51 0.81 11.52 -3.99
CA LEU A 51 0.53 12.50 -2.94
C LEU A 51 1.23 12.13 -1.62
N SER A 52 1.22 10.84 -1.26
CA SER A 52 1.85 10.33 -0.05
C SER A 52 3.38 10.43 -0.11
N ALA A 53 3.98 10.01 -1.22
CA ALA A 53 5.43 10.12 -1.43
C ALA A 53 5.88 11.58 -1.46
N TRP A 54 5.11 12.45 -2.14
CA TRP A 54 5.36 13.89 -2.14
C TRP A 54 5.25 14.50 -0.75
N LEU A 55 4.24 14.13 0.03
CA LEU A 55 4.09 14.62 1.41
C LEU A 55 5.28 14.19 2.27
N GLY A 56 5.74 12.95 2.14
CA GLY A 56 6.91 12.44 2.86
C GLY A 56 8.19 13.19 2.50
N ASP A 57 8.45 13.38 1.22
CA ASP A 57 9.59 14.15 0.67
C ASP A 57 9.55 15.61 1.15
N TRP A 58 8.38 16.24 1.06
CA TRP A 58 8.16 17.61 1.53
C TRP A 58 8.38 17.78 3.03
N LEU A 59 7.87 16.84 3.84
CA LEU A 59 8.10 16.84 5.29
C LEU A 59 9.59 16.74 5.60
N SER A 60 10.28 15.81 4.97
CA SER A 60 11.72 15.62 5.15
C SER A 60 12.53 16.84 4.72
N GLY A 61 12.13 17.51 3.62
CA GLY A 61 12.83 18.68 3.10
C GLY A 61 12.60 19.96 3.90
N ASN A 62 11.38 20.16 4.46
CA ASN A 62 11.02 21.39 5.13
C ASN A 62 11.23 21.37 6.65
N PHE A 63 11.15 20.19 7.26
CA PHE A 63 11.42 20.00 8.69
C PHE A 63 12.82 19.41 8.89
N THR A 64 13.85 20.07 8.36
CA THR A 64 15.27 19.71 8.53
C THR A 64 15.70 19.84 9.99
N THR A 65 15.12 19.05 10.86
CA THR A 65 15.60 18.87 12.21
C THR A 65 16.63 17.74 12.21
N HIS A 66 17.66 17.86 13.02
CA HIS A 66 18.63 16.78 13.28
C HIS A 66 17.94 15.45 13.65
N TYR A 67 16.70 15.51 14.12
CA TYR A 67 15.88 14.36 14.54
C TYR A 67 15.02 13.74 13.42
N MET A 68 14.96 14.31 12.21
CA MET A 68 14.07 13.79 11.16
C MET A 68 14.37 12.35 10.78
N PRO A 69 15.63 11.94 10.56
CA PRO A 69 15.92 10.53 10.30
C PRO A 69 15.54 9.61 11.47
N LEU A 70 15.72 10.07 12.70
CA LEU A 70 15.31 9.33 13.90
C LEU A 70 13.78 9.10 13.90
N ILE A 71 13.01 10.16 13.65
CA ILE A 71 11.53 10.10 13.59
C ILE A 71 11.08 9.12 12.51
N VAL A 72 11.62 9.22 11.30
CA VAL A 72 11.26 8.34 10.18
C VAL A 72 11.55 6.88 10.52
N ASN A 73 12.75 6.58 11.05
CA ASN A 73 13.15 5.22 11.36
C ASN A 73 12.34 4.60 12.51
N ILE A 74 12.02 5.37 13.56
CA ILE A 74 11.11 4.94 14.63
C ILE A 74 9.71 4.69 14.06
N SER A 75 9.23 5.55 13.16
CA SER A 75 7.91 5.38 12.54
C SER A 75 7.83 4.10 11.71
N PHE A 76 8.89 3.69 11.02
CA PHE A 76 8.94 2.38 10.36
C PHE A 76 8.75 1.23 11.35
N ILE A 77 9.37 1.29 12.53
CA ILE A 77 9.20 0.27 13.58
C ILE A 77 7.77 0.26 14.08
N VAL A 78 7.17 1.42 14.34
CA VAL A 78 5.77 1.55 14.80
C VAL A 78 4.80 0.98 13.77
N VAL A 79 4.97 1.32 12.49
CA VAL A 79 4.14 0.77 11.38
C VAL A 79 4.34 -0.75 11.27
N GLY A 80 5.57 -1.24 11.47
CA GLY A 80 5.83 -2.68 11.50
C GLY A 80 4.99 -3.40 12.56
N PHE A 81 4.90 -2.87 13.76
CA PHE A 81 4.02 -3.44 14.80
C PHE A 81 2.53 -3.28 14.45
N TRP A 82 2.14 -2.18 13.82
CA TRP A 82 0.76 -1.97 13.39
C TRP A 82 0.32 -2.96 12.30
N LEU A 83 1.23 -3.37 11.41
CA LEU A 83 0.96 -4.40 10.40
C LEU A 83 0.58 -5.77 10.98
N LEU A 84 0.93 -6.05 12.23
CA LEU A 84 0.51 -7.28 12.90
C LEU A 84 -0.99 -7.30 13.23
N ILE A 85 -1.63 -6.12 13.31
CA ILE A 85 -3.06 -5.99 13.60
C ILE A 85 -3.83 -6.17 12.28
N PRO A 86 -4.74 -7.16 12.19
CA PRO A 86 -5.56 -7.34 11.00
C PRO A 86 -6.51 -6.15 10.80
N ASP A 87 -6.71 -5.76 9.56
CA ASP A 87 -7.70 -4.76 9.22
C ASP A 87 -9.12 -5.32 9.31
N LYS A 88 -10.07 -4.43 9.53
CA LYS A 88 -11.50 -4.80 9.56
C LYS A 88 -12.04 -4.80 8.14
N ASP A 89 -12.91 -5.77 7.87
CA ASP A 89 -13.63 -5.85 6.61
C ASP A 89 -14.60 -4.65 6.49
N GLU A 90 -14.57 -3.97 5.35
CA GLU A 90 -15.51 -2.90 5.04
C GLU A 90 -16.63 -3.45 4.16
N GLU A 91 -17.90 -3.16 4.52
CA GLU A 91 -19.04 -3.51 3.69
C GLU A 91 -19.11 -2.61 2.46
N VAL A 92 -19.01 -3.20 1.28
CA VAL A 92 -19.13 -2.48 0.01
C VAL A 92 -20.56 -2.50 -0.48
N THR A 93 -21.24 -1.36 -0.46
CA THR A 93 -22.61 -1.22 -0.94
C THR A 93 -22.69 -1.32 -2.48
N GLN A 94 -23.78 -1.95 -3.01
CA GLN A 94 -24.00 -2.11 -4.44
C GLN A 94 -24.57 -0.86 -5.11
N LYS A 95 -24.85 0.19 -4.35
CA LYS A 95 -25.56 1.41 -4.80
C LYS A 95 -24.90 2.12 -6.00
N TYR A 96 -23.60 1.92 -6.21
CA TYR A 96 -22.82 2.64 -7.20
C TYR A 96 -22.46 1.84 -8.45
N ASP A 97 -22.93 0.60 -8.58
CA ASP A 97 -22.53 -0.31 -9.66
C ASP A 97 -22.90 0.20 -11.08
N HIS A 98 -23.88 1.10 -11.18
CA HIS A 98 -24.30 1.73 -12.45
C HIS A 98 -23.26 2.68 -13.05
N PHE A 99 -22.27 3.13 -12.28
CA PHE A 99 -21.18 3.99 -12.77
C PHE A 99 -20.08 3.22 -13.54
N GLY A 100 -20.15 1.89 -13.55
CA GLY A 100 -19.21 1.04 -14.25
C GLY A 100 -17.92 0.74 -13.47
N ALA A 101 -17.25 -0.34 -13.89
CA ALA A 101 -16.13 -0.95 -13.18
C ALA A 101 -14.97 0.01 -12.87
N PHE A 102 -14.59 0.85 -13.85
CA PHE A 102 -13.49 1.81 -13.69
C PHE A 102 -13.75 2.81 -12.56
N LEU A 103 -14.89 3.53 -12.64
CA LEU A 103 -15.16 4.62 -11.69
C LEU A 103 -15.41 4.09 -10.28
N VAL A 104 -16.12 2.95 -10.16
CA VAL A 104 -16.37 2.32 -8.87
C VAL A 104 -15.05 1.86 -8.24
N ALA A 105 -14.17 1.19 -9.00
CA ALA A 105 -12.86 0.77 -8.51
C ALA A 105 -12.01 1.98 -8.11
N PHE A 106 -11.95 3.00 -8.97
CA PHE A 106 -11.19 4.23 -8.69
C PHE A 106 -11.62 4.89 -7.37
N VAL A 107 -12.92 5.14 -7.20
CA VAL A 107 -13.43 5.85 -6.02
C VAL A 107 -13.26 5.02 -4.75
N LEU A 108 -13.61 3.73 -4.80
CA LEU A 108 -13.53 2.88 -3.62
C LEU A 108 -12.09 2.63 -3.19
N PHE A 109 -11.17 2.38 -4.11
CA PHE A 109 -9.75 2.26 -3.79
C PHE A 109 -9.16 3.56 -3.29
N PHE A 110 -9.49 4.69 -3.93
CA PHE A 110 -9.03 5.99 -3.47
C PHE A 110 -9.42 6.27 -2.02
N ILE A 111 -10.68 5.97 -1.65
CA ILE A 111 -11.18 6.18 -0.29
C ILE A 111 -10.58 5.15 0.69
N ALA A 112 -10.48 3.87 0.29
CA ALA A 112 -9.96 2.81 1.13
C ALA A 112 -8.50 3.04 1.53
N GLU A 113 -7.70 3.64 0.65
CA GLU A 113 -6.30 3.97 0.90
C GLU A 113 -6.08 5.17 1.83
N ILE A 114 -7.08 6.07 1.98
CA ILE A 114 -6.93 7.25 2.84
C ILE A 114 -6.82 6.81 4.30
N GLY A 115 -5.69 7.15 4.92
CA GLY A 115 -5.40 6.80 6.32
C GLY A 115 -4.99 5.35 6.55
N ASP A 116 -4.74 4.59 5.47
CA ASP A 116 -4.32 3.21 5.55
C ASP A 116 -2.83 3.04 5.90
N LYS A 117 -2.45 1.83 6.33
CA LYS A 117 -1.06 1.46 6.69
C LYS A 117 -0.12 1.66 5.52
N THR A 118 -0.56 1.31 4.31
CA THR A 118 0.22 1.45 3.07
C THR A 118 0.42 2.91 2.70
N GLN A 119 -0.56 3.78 2.95
CA GLN A 119 -0.40 5.22 2.79
C GLN A 119 0.69 5.77 3.72
N ILE A 120 0.64 5.41 5.01
CA ILE A 120 1.66 5.83 5.98
C ILE A 120 3.05 5.27 5.58
N ALA A 121 3.12 4.00 5.17
CA ALA A 121 4.36 3.41 4.66
C ALA A 121 4.92 4.18 3.45
N THR A 122 4.07 4.61 2.52
CA THR A 122 4.47 5.38 1.35
C THR A 122 4.99 6.77 1.73
N ILE A 123 4.37 7.44 2.73
CA ILE A 123 4.87 8.70 3.29
C ILE A 123 6.27 8.50 3.88
N LEU A 124 6.48 7.44 4.67
CA LEU A 124 7.77 7.14 5.28
C LEU A 124 8.84 6.84 4.24
N LEU A 125 8.52 6.06 3.19
CA LEU A 125 9.42 5.80 2.07
C LEU A 125 9.77 7.09 1.32
N GLY A 126 8.79 7.99 1.11
CA GLY A 126 9.00 9.31 0.53
C GLY A 126 9.97 10.17 1.34
N ALA A 127 9.79 10.18 2.66
CA ALA A 127 10.66 10.91 3.58
C ALA A 127 12.07 10.30 3.64
N GLN A 128 12.18 8.97 3.62
CA GLN A 128 13.44 8.24 3.71
C GLN A 128 14.29 8.40 2.44
N TYR A 129 13.68 8.26 1.27
CA TYR A 129 14.41 8.21 0.00
C TYR A 129 14.41 9.53 -0.78
N GLN A 130 13.58 10.49 -0.39
CA GLN A 130 13.46 11.81 -1.04
C GLN A 130 13.36 11.70 -2.57
N SER A 131 12.59 10.74 -3.05
CA SER A 131 12.44 10.42 -4.46
C SER A 131 11.00 10.06 -4.79
N VAL A 132 10.15 11.08 -4.94
CA VAL A 132 8.72 10.93 -5.20
C VAL A 132 8.44 9.98 -6.37
N PHE A 133 9.17 10.12 -7.47
CA PHE A 133 8.96 9.33 -8.68
C PHE A 133 9.22 7.83 -8.45
N TRP A 134 10.40 7.46 -7.91
CA TRP A 134 10.75 6.05 -7.72
C TRP A 134 9.95 5.39 -6.60
N VAL A 135 9.61 6.14 -5.54
CA VAL A 135 8.73 5.64 -4.48
C VAL A 135 7.33 5.40 -5.03
N THR A 136 6.74 6.36 -5.75
CA THR A 136 5.40 6.21 -6.35
C THR A 136 5.34 5.01 -7.30
N LEU A 137 6.32 4.87 -8.18
CA LEU A 137 6.35 3.72 -9.11
C LEU A 137 6.48 2.40 -8.36
N GLY A 138 7.38 2.33 -7.37
CA GLY A 138 7.59 1.10 -6.60
C GLY A 138 6.37 0.71 -5.78
N THR A 139 5.80 1.64 -5.03
CA THR A 139 4.62 1.39 -4.19
C THR A 139 3.39 1.04 -5.05
N THR A 140 3.21 1.71 -6.19
CA THR A 140 2.14 1.38 -7.16
C THR A 140 2.33 -0.03 -7.74
N ALA A 141 3.55 -0.39 -8.12
CA ALA A 141 3.86 -1.74 -8.59
C ALA A 141 3.56 -2.79 -7.51
N GLY A 142 3.94 -2.51 -6.25
CA GLY A 142 3.63 -3.36 -5.10
C GLY A 142 2.13 -3.60 -4.91
N MET A 143 1.34 -2.54 -4.96
CA MET A 143 -0.12 -2.59 -4.89
C MET A 143 -0.71 -3.47 -6.00
N LEU A 144 -0.26 -3.29 -7.25
CA LEU A 144 -0.75 -4.09 -8.38
C LEU A 144 -0.35 -5.55 -8.28
N ILE A 145 0.88 -5.84 -7.84
CA ILE A 145 1.36 -7.22 -7.64
C ILE A 145 0.51 -7.94 -6.60
N ALA A 146 0.07 -7.27 -5.54
CA ALA A 146 -0.79 -7.85 -4.53
C ALA A 146 -2.23 -8.05 -5.02
N ASN A 147 -2.81 -7.10 -5.75
CA ASN A 147 -4.24 -7.06 -6.07
C ASN A 147 -4.61 -7.74 -7.41
N ILE A 148 -3.77 -7.65 -8.46
CA ILE A 148 -4.07 -8.24 -9.77
C ILE A 148 -4.29 -9.76 -9.71
N PRO A 149 -3.45 -10.55 -9.02
CA PRO A 149 -3.69 -11.99 -8.91
C PRO A 149 -5.04 -12.33 -8.28
N ILE A 150 -5.50 -11.55 -7.30
CA ILE A 150 -6.79 -11.75 -6.64
C ILE A 150 -7.96 -11.47 -7.59
N ILE A 151 -7.86 -10.44 -8.43
CA ILE A 151 -8.89 -10.12 -9.44
C ILE A 151 -9.11 -11.27 -10.42
N TYR A 152 -8.04 -12.02 -10.77
CA TYR A 152 -8.13 -13.14 -11.72
C TYR A 152 -8.40 -14.48 -11.05
N ALA A 153 -7.73 -14.79 -9.95
CA ALA A 153 -7.80 -16.09 -9.28
C ALA A 153 -8.94 -16.20 -8.25
N GLY A 154 -9.46 -15.05 -7.80
CA GLY A 154 -10.58 -15.00 -6.86
C GLY A 154 -10.23 -15.57 -5.48
N ASN A 155 -11.27 -15.99 -4.75
CA ASN A 155 -11.16 -16.47 -3.37
C ASN A 155 -10.28 -17.72 -3.21
N ALA A 156 -10.14 -18.54 -4.24
CA ALA A 156 -9.30 -19.74 -4.20
C ALA A 156 -7.82 -19.44 -3.94
N LEU A 157 -7.33 -18.26 -4.33
CA LEU A 157 -5.97 -17.83 -4.04
C LEU A 157 -5.85 -17.36 -2.59
N LEU A 158 -6.79 -16.55 -2.10
CA LEU A 158 -6.76 -16.03 -0.72
C LEU A 158 -6.77 -17.16 0.32
N GLN A 159 -7.55 -18.23 0.07
CA GLN A 159 -7.62 -19.37 0.98
C GLN A 159 -6.32 -20.16 1.09
N LYS A 160 -5.43 -20.08 0.10
CA LYS A 160 -4.12 -20.76 0.10
C LYS A 160 -3.01 -19.94 0.73
N ILE A 161 -3.22 -18.65 0.89
CA ILE A 161 -2.20 -17.72 1.40
C ILE A 161 -2.22 -17.73 2.93
N PRO A 162 -1.11 -18.05 3.60
CA PRO A 162 -1.03 -18.00 5.07
C PRO A 162 -0.90 -16.54 5.56
N LEU A 163 -2.00 -15.78 5.55
CA LEU A 163 -2.03 -14.33 5.81
C LEU A 163 -1.32 -13.93 7.11
N SER A 164 -1.46 -14.73 8.19
CA SER A 164 -0.78 -14.46 9.46
C SER A 164 0.75 -14.50 9.34
N LYS A 165 1.28 -15.43 8.55
CA LYS A 165 2.74 -15.53 8.31
C LYS A 165 3.23 -14.34 7.47
N ILE A 166 2.46 -13.95 6.47
CA ILE A 166 2.82 -12.82 5.60
C ILE A 166 2.82 -11.51 6.39
N ARG A 167 1.83 -11.28 7.27
CA ARG A 167 1.83 -10.13 8.17
C ARG A 167 3.08 -10.07 9.05
N VAL A 168 3.53 -11.21 9.58
CA VAL A 168 4.77 -11.27 10.36
C VAL A 168 5.98 -10.94 9.50
N ILE A 169 6.05 -11.45 8.26
CA ILE A 169 7.13 -11.12 7.32
C ILE A 169 7.12 -9.63 6.98
N ALA A 170 5.95 -9.06 6.64
CA ALA A 170 5.80 -7.63 6.36
C ALA A 170 6.25 -6.79 7.56
N ALA A 171 5.73 -7.09 8.75
CA ALA A 171 6.12 -6.42 9.99
C ALA A 171 7.64 -6.49 10.23
N SER A 172 8.24 -7.65 9.99
CA SER A 172 9.70 -7.83 10.14
C SER A 172 10.49 -6.96 9.16
N VAL A 173 10.05 -6.84 7.90
CA VAL A 173 10.68 -5.97 6.90
C VAL A 173 10.66 -4.51 7.36
N PHE A 174 9.52 -4.00 7.84
CA PHE A 174 9.40 -2.64 8.34
C PHE A 174 10.27 -2.39 9.56
N VAL A 175 10.27 -3.29 10.53
CA VAL A 175 11.11 -3.20 11.73
C VAL A 175 12.59 -3.22 11.35
N LEU A 176 13.00 -4.09 10.42
CA LEU A 176 14.39 -4.16 9.96
C LEU A 176 14.81 -2.88 9.21
N LEU A 177 13.94 -2.30 8.37
CA LEU A 177 14.19 -1.02 7.71
C LEU A 177 14.41 0.10 8.74
N GLY A 178 13.56 0.16 9.77
CA GLY A 178 13.71 1.15 10.85
C GLY A 178 14.97 0.95 11.67
N ILE A 179 15.30 -0.29 12.05
CA ILE A 179 16.54 -0.60 12.81
C ILE A 179 17.77 -0.29 11.96
N TYR A 180 17.78 -0.72 10.69
CA TYR A 180 18.90 -0.43 9.78
C TYR A 180 19.15 1.07 9.65
N GLY A 181 18.08 1.85 9.46
CA GLY A 181 18.18 3.29 9.38
C GLY A 181 18.66 3.95 10.69
N LEU A 182 18.29 3.40 11.86
CA LEU A 182 18.81 3.88 13.16
C LEU A 182 20.29 3.59 13.37
N ILE A 183 20.77 2.46 12.87
CA ILE A 183 22.21 2.09 12.97
C ILE A 183 23.06 2.91 12.00
N ALA A 184 22.48 3.35 10.88
CA ALA A 184 23.15 4.15 9.84
C ALA A 184 23.17 5.67 10.14
N LEU A 185 22.55 6.12 11.25
CA LEU A 185 22.62 7.52 11.74
C LEU A 185 23.96 7.85 12.37
#